data_72a0caf82d8cd9940ea74a00ff5f3b0d
#
_entry.id   72a0caf82d8cd9940ea74a00ff5f3b0d
#
_cell.length_a   1.000
_cell.length_b   1.000
_cell.length_c   1.000
_cell.angle_alpha   90.00
_cell.angle_beta   90.00
_cell.angle_gamma   90.00
#
_symmetry.space_group_name_H-M   'P 1'
#
loop_
_entity.id
_entity.type
_entity.pdbx_description
1 polymer ?
#
loop_
_entity_poly.entity_id
_entity_poly.type
_entity_poly.pdbx_seq_one_letter_code
_entity_poly.pdbx_strand_id
1 'polypeptide(L)' 'MWFIVAIVYVAGDNYYTRMQEPFMTKELCQKFYQTNMAVRDDVMKLYPNQTGHTLVCLTEEQIQELIKEVRKTGEQV' A
#
# COMPACT_ATOMS: atom_id res chain seq x y z
N MET A 1 15.43 1.46 1.17
CA MET A 1 14.58 0.36 0.69
C MET A 1 13.21 0.85 0.30
N TRP A 2 12.66 0.23 -0.71
CA TRP A 2 11.35 0.63 -1.24
C TRP A 2 10.34 -0.48 -0.98
N PHE A 3 9.15 -0.10 -0.54
CA PHE A 3 8.10 -1.06 -0.20
C PHE A 3 6.89 -0.84 -1.08
N ILE A 4 6.20 -1.92 -1.43
CA ILE A 4 4.92 -1.81 -2.11
C ILE A 4 3.87 -1.56 -1.03
N VAL A 5 3.14 -0.46 -1.19
CA VAL A 5 2.06 -0.11 -0.25
C VAL A 5 0.76 -0.07 -1.03
N ALA A 6 -0.22 -0.80 -0.55
CA ALA A 6 -1.54 -0.80 -1.14
C ALA A 6 -2.40 0.21 -0.40
N ILE A 7 -2.96 1.15 -1.14
CA ILE A 7 -3.91 2.11 -0.60
C ILE A 7 -5.28 1.61 -1.02
N VAL A 8 -6.07 1.15 -0.06
CA VAL A 8 -7.34 0.51 -0.32
C VAL A 8 -8.48 1.41 0.12
N TYR A 9 -9.48 1.56 -0.74
CA TYR A 9 -10.64 2.43 -0.47
C TYR A 9 -11.83 1.58 -0.11
N VAL A 10 -12.35 1.77 1.10
CA VAL A 10 -13.50 1.01 1.59
C VAL A 10 -14.47 1.98 2.26
N ALA A 11 -15.66 2.11 1.70
CA ALA A 11 -16.73 2.91 2.31
C ALA A 11 -16.27 4.32 2.72
N GLY A 12 -15.48 4.96 1.87
CA GLY A 12 -15.03 6.32 2.13
C GLY A 12 -13.77 6.43 2.95
N ASP A 13 -13.28 5.33 3.49
CA ASP A 13 -12.04 5.31 4.27
C ASP A 13 -10.90 4.76 3.44
N ASN A 14 -9.68 5.15 3.80
CA ASN A 14 -8.47 4.67 3.15
C ASN A 14 -7.69 3.80 4.12
N TYR A 15 -7.28 2.64 3.65
CA TYR A 15 -6.46 1.74 4.45
C TYR A 15 -5.13 1.55 3.74
N TYR A 16 -4.05 1.48 4.52
CA TYR A 16 -2.71 1.36 3.96
C TYR A 16 -2.11 0.04 4.42
N THR A 17 -1.65 -0.75 3.47
CA THR A 17 -1.10 -2.06 3.78
C THR A 17 0.23 -2.21 3.07
N ARG A 18 1.27 -2.59 3.82
CA ARG A 18 2.58 -2.86 3.25
C ARG A 18 2.59 -4.28 2.73
N MET A 19 2.90 -4.42 1.44
CA MET A 19 2.89 -5.71 0.77
C MET A 19 4.31 -6.14 0.48
N GLN A 20 4.57 -7.44 0.46
CA GLN A 20 5.83 -7.99 0.00
C GLN A 20 7.05 -7.50 0.78
N GLU A 21 8.20 -8.01 0.41
CA GLU A 21 9.46 -7.62 1.02
C GLU A 21 10.00 -6.37 0.33
N PRO A 22 10.90 -5.64 0.99
CA PRO A 22 11.43 -4.41 0.40
C PRO A 22 12.29 -4.67 -0.83
N PHE A 23 12.36 -3.66 -1.68
CA PHE A 23 13.16 -3.69 -2.89
C PHE A 23 14.27 -2.66 -2.77
N MET A 24 15.39 -2.90 -3.44
CA MET A 24 16.53 -2.01 -3.35
C MET A 24 16.31 -0.70 -4.10
N THR A 25 15.55 -0.72 -5.18
CA THR A 25 15.29 0.49 -5.95
C THR A 25 13.81 0.66 -6.20
N LYS A 26 13.42 1.90 -6.50
CA LYS A 26 12.04 2.20 -6.82
C LYS A 26 11.61 1.49 -8.11
N GLU A 27 12.52 1.42 -9.08
CA GLU A 27 12.22 0.77 -10.34
C GLU A 27 11.91 -0.71 -10.17
N LEU A 28 12.68 -1.39 -9.34
CA LEU A 28 12.44 -2.80 -9.07
C LEU A 28 11.09 -3.00 -8.40
N CYS A 29 10.77 -2.11 -7.46
CA CYS A 29 9.50 -2.16 -6.75
C CYS A 29 8.33 -1.97 -7.71
N GLN A 30 8.40 -0.96 -8.56
CA GLN A 30 7.34 -0.68 -9.51
C GLN A 30 7.18 -1.81 -10.53
N LYS A 31 8.29 -2.31 -11.02
CA LYS A 31 8.26 -3.39 -12.00
C LYS A 31 7.61 -4.64 -11.42
N PHE A 32 7.88 -4.92 -10.16
CA PHE A 32 7.34 -6.11 -9.53
C PHE A 32 5.81 -6.10 -9.53
N TYR A 33 5.21 -5.01 -9.04
CA TYR A 33 3.75 -5.01 -8.96
C TYR A 33 3.10 -4.79 -10.32
N GLN A 34 3.82 -4.23 -11.28
CA GLN A 34 3.28 -4.06 -12.63
C GLN A 34 3.24 -5.36 -13.40
N THR A 35 4.17 -6.28 -13.11
CA THR A 35 4.26 -7.53 -13.84
C THR A 35 3.71 -8.72 -13.07
N ASN A 36 3.42 -8.55 -11.78
CA ASN A 36 2.98 -9.66 -10.94
C ASN A 36 1.55 -9.45 -10.45
N MET A 37 0.62 -10.10 -11.11
CA MET A 37 -0.80 -9.94 -10.79
C MET A 37 -1.16 -10.46 -9.40
N ALA A 38 -0.33 -11.32 -8.81
CA ALA A 38 -0.62 -11.88 -7.50
C ALA A 38 -0.70 -10.79 -6.41
N VAL A 39 0.02 -9.69 -6.60
CA VAL A 39 -0.02 -8.59 -5.63
C VAL A 39 -1.42 -8.01 -5.55
N ARG A 40 -2.04 -7.78 -6.70
CA ARG A 40 -3.41 -7.27 -6.75
C ARG A 40 -4.40 -8.25 -6.17
N ASP A 41 -4.21 -9.53 -6.48
CA ASP A 41 -5.10 -10.56 -5.96
C ASP A 41 -5.03 -10.61 -4.44
N ASP A 42 -3.84 -10.46 -3.87
CA ASP A 42 -3.68 -10.44 -2.43
C ASP A 42 -4.41 -9.27 -1.80
N VAL A 43 -4.32 -8.08 -2.42
CA VAL A 43 -5.01 -6.90 -1.92
C VAL A 43 -6.51 -7.11 -1.95
N MET A 44 -7.01 -7.71 -3.02
CA MET A 44 -8.44 -7.97 -3.15
C MET A 44 -8.93 -8.95 -2.11
N LYS A 45 -8.12 -9.94 -1.78
CA LYS A 45 -8.48 -10.92 -0.76
C LYS A 45 -8.48 -10.32 0.63
N LEU A 46 -7.55 -9.40 0.90
CA LEU A 46 -7.47 -8.77 2.21
C LEU A 46 -8.67 -7.87 2.48
N TYR A 47 -9.15 -7.20 1.43
CA TYR A 47 -10.26 -6.27 1.59
C TYR A 47 -11.32 -6.56 0.54
N PRO A 48 -12.13 -7.59 0.74
CA PRO A 48 -13.14 -7.96 -0.25
C PRO A 48 -14.22 -6.91 -0.46
N ASN A 49 -14.41 -6.00 0.50
CA ASN A 49 -15.43 -4.95 0.38
C ASN A 49 -14.90 -3.66 -0.23
N GLN A 50 -13.69 -3.68 -0.77
CA GLN A 50 -13.09 -2.47 -1.29
C GLN A 50 -13.80 -1.98 -2.55
N THR A 51 -13.83 -0.67 -2.72
CA THR A 51 -14.33 -0.07 -3.95
C THR A 51 -13.21 0.14 -4.94
N GLY A 52 -11.97 0.02 -4.50
CA GLY A 52 -10.81 0.14 -5.36
C GLY A 52 -9.53 0.19 -4.56
N HIS A 53 -8.41 0.18 -5.24
CA HIS A 53 -7.12 0.29 -4.57
C HIS A 53 -6.07 0.86 -5.52
N THR A 54 -4.98 1.34 -4.95
CA THR A 54 -3.84 1.85 -5.70
C THR A 54 -2.58 1.26 -5.09
N LEU A 55 -1.63 0.86 -5.94
CA LEU A 55 -0.35 0.36 -5.49
C LEU A 55 0.71 1.41 -5.74
N VAL A 56 1.52 1.69 -4.73
CA VAL A 56 2.59 2.67 -4.83
C VAL A 56 3.86 2.12 -4.20
N CYS A 57 4.99 2.71 -4.54
CA CYS A 57 6.27 2.34 -3.93
C CYS A 57 6.72 3.49 -3.04
N LEU A 58 6.93 3.20 -1.77
CA LEU A 58 7.33 4.20 -0.79
C LEU A 58 8.54 3.72 -0.01
N THR A 59 9.32 4.67 0.48
CA THR A 59 10.42 4.36 1.38
C THR A 59 9.88 4.24 2.79
N GLU A 60 10.73 3.71 3.70
CA GLU A 60 10.33 3.60 5.10
C GLU A 60 9.95 4.95 5.67
N GLU A 61 10.70 5.98 5.34
CA GLU A 61 10.43 7.33 5.84
C GLU A 61 9.09 7.84 5.35
N GLN A 62 8.78 7.59 4.08
CA GLN A 62 7.51 8.02 3.52
C GLN A 62 6.35 7.29 4.16
N ILE A 63 6.54 6.01 4.46
CA ILE A 63 5.51 5.22 5.13
C ILE A 63 5.26 5.78 6.53
N GLN A 64 6.32 6.15 7.25
CA GLN A 64 6.17 6.72 8.58
C GLN A 64 5.43 8.06 8.55
N GLU A 65 5.70 8.87 7.54
CA GLU A 65 5.00 10.13 7.39
C GLU A 65 3.51 9.89 7.15
N LEU A 66 3.21 8.91 6.33
CA LEU A 66 1.83 8.58 6.02
C LEU A 66 1.08 8.12 7.27
N ILE A 67 1.72 7.28 8.07
CA ILE A 67 1.12 6.80 9.32
C ILE A 67 0.87 7.95 10.27
N LYS A 68 1.80 8.90 10.35
CA LYS A 68 1.63 10.06 11.22
C LYS A 68 0.42 10.89 10.83
N GLU A 69 0.24 11.08 9.53
CA GLU A 69 -0.91 11.85 9.06
C GLU A 69 -2.23 11.16 9.37
N VAL A 70 -2.26 9.86 9.19
CA VAL A 70 -3.45 9.08 9.49
C VAL A 70 -3.79 9.19 10.97
N ARG A 71 -2.78 9.09 11.82
CA ARG A 71 -2.99 9.20 13.26
C ARG A 71 -3.44 10.59 13.67
N LYS A 72 -2.95 11.63 12.96
CA LYS A 72 -3.35 12.93 13.27
C LYS A 72 -4.81 13.18 13.01
N THR A 73 -5.34 12.61 11.96
CA THR A 73 -6.76 12.72 11.67
C THR A 73 -7.58 11.78 12.51
N GLY A 74 -6.91 10.90 13.21
CA GLY A 74 -7.58 10.24 14.17
C GLY A 74 -8.02 8.97 13.96
N GLU A 75 -7.93 8.37 13.38
CA GLU A 75 -8.46 7.39 13.36
C GLU A 75 -8.15 6.27 12.94
N GLN A 76 -7.57 5.85 12.59
CA GLN A 76 -7.22 4.81 12.12
C GLN A 76 -6.81 4.01 12.93
N VAL A 77 -6.58 3.50 13.34
CA VAL A 77 -6.11 2.79 14.15
C VAL A 77 -6.18 1.69 13.94
#